data_36c4324f76ad152554945a9aa71ce251
#
_entry.id   36c4324f76ad152554945a9aa71ce251
#
_cell.length_a   1.000
_cell.length_b   1.000
_cell.length_c   1.000
_cell.angle_alpha   90.00
_cell.angle_beta   90.00
_cell.angle_gamma   90.00
#
_symmetry.space_group_name_H-M   'P 1'
#
loop_
_entity.id
_entity.type
_entity.pdbx_description
1 polymer ?
#
loop_
_entity_poly.entity_id
_entity_poly.type
_entity_poly.pdbx_seq_one_letter_code
_entity_poly.pdbx_strand_id
1 'polypeptide(L)'
;MRIIAPEELKNFNLRAEVVDTYISEWKNGGRFYRYKKNKRTFSALFLVWSDIELDYVELDENNVQIKTIRARKGDIIYIPSGALYYVVFFVSKEKTANSTVTINFRLFDQEGEEVLLDEHIALLNNKVNRNMNEDLVNIHRCWTNPLDRDCTRINSLYFSILYYATRVQVRSNQSEVIKRAVQAIENEWNLNEKMEKYAALCNMSPSYFYQEFRKITGMSPAKYRNYIRINVAKSDLINTDLTVKKIAEKVGFDDVFYFSRIFKSITGTSPSVFRYDAETAQ
;
A
#
# COMPACT_ATOMS: atom_id res chain seq x y z
N MET A 1 6.45 21.40 -4.70
CA MET A 1 6.50 20.29 -5.67
C MET A 1 5.19 20.22 -6.42
N ARG A 2 5.24 20.10 -7.71
CA ARG A 2 4.07 19.97 -8.59
C ARG A 2 3.65 18.50 -8.66
N ILE A 3 2.35 18.22 -8.70
CA ILE A 3 1.82 16.87 -8.91
C ILE A 3 1.42 16.73 -10.37
N ILE A 4 1.86 15.68 -11.03
CA ILE A 4 1.50 15.31 -12.39
C ILE A 4 0.85 13.93 -12.32
N ALA A 5 -0.46 13.88 -12.54
CA ALA A 5 -1.17 12.61 -12.53
C ALA A 5 -0.61 11.64 -13.59
N PRO A 6 -0.56 10.34 -13.31
CA PRO A 6 0.01 9.34 -14.20
C PRO A 6 -0.52 9.39 -15.64
N GLU A 7 -1.79 9.70 -15.84
CA GLU A 7 -2.43 9.84 -17.15
C GLU A 7 -1.99 11.08 -17.92
N GLU A 8 -1.46 12.08 -17.23
CA GLU A 8 -1.00 13.35 -17.83
C GLU A 8 0.47 13.32 -18.23
N LEU A 9 1.25 12.34 -17.76
CA LEU A 9 2.70 12.25 -18.00
C LEU A 9 3.09 12.34 -19.48
N LYS A 10 2.23 11.85 -20.37
CA LYS A 10 2.44 11.92 -21.84
C LYS A 10 2.54 13.34 -22.38
N ASN A 11 2.08 14.33 -21.64
CA ASN A 11 2.05 15.75 -22.04
C ASN A 11 3.26 16.53 -21.54
N PHE A 12 4.18 15.89 -20.81
CA PHE A 12 5.31 16.55 -20.18
C PHE A 12 6.65 16.00 -20.68
N ASN A 13 7.60 16.90 -20.91
CA ASN A 13 9.01 16.53 -21.06
C ASN A 13 9.62 16.37 -19.68
N LEU A 14 9.84 15.14 -19.27
CA LEU A 14 10.35 14.82 -17.95
C LEU A 14 11.81 14.37 -18.02
N ARG A 15 12.59 14.76 -16.99
CA ARG A 15 13.90 14.24 -16.71
C ARG A 15 13.85 13.41 -15.44
N ALA A 16 14.45 12.23 -15.45
CA ALA A 16 14.55 11.38 -14.29
C ALA A 16 15.99 11.29 -13.79
N GLU A 17 16.13 11.15 -12.48
CA GLU A 17 17.37 10.80 -11.80
C GLU A 17 17.09 9.56 -10.94
N VAL A 18 17.63 8.42 -11.37
CA VAL A 18 17.58 7.19 -10.55
C VAL A 18 18.67 7.31 -9.50
N VAL A 19 18.28 7.28 -8.24
CA VAL A 19 19.16 7.47 -7.08
C VAL A 19 19.79 6.16 -6.66
N ASP A 20 18.99 5.11 -6.55
CA ASP A 20 19.43 3.74 -6.31
C ASP A 20 18.37 2.70 -6.70
N THR A 21 18.80 1.45 -6.78
CA THR A 21 17.90 0.30 -6.95
C THR A 21 18.42 -0.87 -6.15
N TYR A 22 17.49 -1.57 -5.46
CA TYR A 22 17.85 -2.75 -4.67
C TYR A 22 16.75 -3.79 -4.67
N ILE A 23 17.14 -5.03 -4.43
CA ILE A 23 16.25 -6.16 -4.21
C ILE A 23 16.25 -6.47 -2.71
N SER A 24 15.09 -6.47 -2.09
CA SER A 24 14.93 -6.92 -0.72
C SER A 24 14.47 -8.37 -0.73
N GLU A 25 15.24 -9.25 -0.09
CA GLU A 25 14.88 -10.64 0.13
C GLU A 25 14.42 -10.85 1.56
N TRP A 26 13.29 -11.51 1.73
CA TRP A 26 12.69 -11.80 3.02
C TRP A 26 12.76 -13.31 3.28
N LYS A 27 13.65 -13.68 4.19
CA LYS A 27 13.87 -15.07 4.62
C LYS A 27 13.21 -15.27 5.99
N ASN A 28 12.55 -16.39 6.19
CA ASN A 28 11.84 -16.80 7.41
C ASN A 28 10.40 -16.25 7.52
N GLY A 29 9.48 -17.14 7.84
CA GLY A 29 8.08 -16.79 8.07
C GLY A 29 7.94 -15.88 9.30
N GLY A 30 7.12 -14.85 9.22
CA GLY A 30 6.87 -13.92 10.31
C GLY A 30 6.21 -12.63 9.83
N ARG A 31 5.96 -11.77 10.80
CA ARG A 31 5.45 -10.42 10.55
C ARG A 31 6.60 -9.45 10.83
N PHE A 32 6.92 -8.62 9.86
CA PHE A 32 7.97 -7.62 9.98
C PHE A 32 7.37 -6.23 9.82
N TYR A 33 7.86 -5.30 10.67
CA TYR A 33 7.51 -3.89 10.60
C TYR A 33 8.75 -3.11 10.23
N ARG A 34 8.67 -2.32 9.17
CA ARG A 34 9.73 -1.39 8.81
C ARG A 34 9.20 0.03 8.95
N TYR A 35 9.50 0.64 10.08
CA TYR A 35 9.22 2.05 10.29
C TYR A 35 10.29 2.90 9.62
N LYS A 36 9.86 3.94 8.93
CA LYS A 36 10.73 5.06 8.62
C LYS A 36 10.37 6.21 9.56
N LYS A 37 11.26 6.47 10.53
CA LYS A 37 11.11 7.60 11.47
C LYS A 37 11.18 8.96 10.78
N ASN A 38 11.78 9.04 9.58
CA ASN A 38 11.98 10.28 8.84
C ASN A 38 11.21 10.23 7.52
N LYS A 39 10.76 11.40 7.06
CA LYS A 39 10.19 11.59 5.72
C LYS A 39 11.12 11.02 4.65
N ARG A 40 10.56 10.43 3.59
CA ARG A 40 11.35 9.96 2.46
C ARG A 40 12.06 11.13 1.78
N THR A 41 13.31 10.91 1.39
CA THR A 41 14.10 11.91 0.64
C THR A 41 13.83 11.84 -0.87
N PHE A 42 13.40 10.68 -1.36
CA PHE A 42 13.19 10.40 -2.78
C PHE A 42 11.86 9.69 -2.98
N SER A 43 11.25 9.89 -4.13
CA SER A 43 10.14 9.04 -4.56
C SER A 43 10.63 7.62 -4.86
N ALA A 44 9.74 6.64 -4.78
CA ALA A 44 10.08 5.26 -5.10
C ALA A 44 8.98 4.51 -5.84
N LEU A 45 9.41 3.59 -6.69
CA LEU A 45 8.60 2.50 -7.20
C LEU A 45 8.99 1.20 -6.47
N PHE A 46 7.99 0.53 -5.91
CA PHE A 46 8.13 -0.80 -5.32
C PHE A 46 7.37 -1.80 -6.15
N LEU A 47 8.06 -2.78 -6.68
CA LEU A 47 7.44 -3.94 -7.30
C LEU A 47 7.43 -5.11 -6.34
N VAL A 48 6.28 -5.72 -6.12
CA VAL A 48 6.15 -6.98 -5.39
C VAL A 48 6.41 -8.14 -6.36
N TRP A 49 7.60 -8.73 -6.29
CA TRP A 49 8.03 -9.73 -7.28
C TRP A 49 7.62 -11.15 -6.93
N SER A 50 7.57 -11.48 -5.67
CA SER A 50 7.21 -12.82 -5.19
C SER A 50 5.83 -12.88 -4.52
N ASP A 51 5.38 -14.09 -4.17
CA ASP A 51 4.10 -14.32 -3.50
C ASP A 51 4.16 -13.88 -2.01
N ILE A 52 4.34 -12.57 -1.81
CA ILE A 52 4.31 -11.90 -0.50
C ILE A 52 3.13 -10.93 -0.46
N GLU A 53 2.50 -10.76 0.69
CA GLU A 53 1.55 -9.68 0.92
C GLU A 53 2.20 -8.61 1.80
N LEU A 54 1.99 -7.36 1.41
CA LEU A 54 2.57 -6.18 2.04
C LEU A 54 1.47 -5.16 2.29
N ASP A 55 1.38 -4.64 3.51
CA ASP A 55 0.54 -3.49 3.79
C ASP A 55 1.43 -2.24 3.91
N TYR A 56 1.30 -1.32 2.98
CA TYR A 56 1.89 0.00 3.05
C TYR A 56 0.93 0.92 3.79
N VAL A 57 1.33 1.40 4.96
CA VAL A 57 0.51 2.26 5.80
C VAL A 57 1.13 3.64 5.82
N GLU A 58 0.41 4.60 5.23
CA GLU A 58 0.79 6.00 5.18
C GLU A 58 0.32 6.72 6.44
N LEU A 59 1.16 7.61 6.96
CA LEU A 59 0.95 8.37 8.18
C LEU A 59 0.99 9.88 7.88
N ASP A 60 0.23 10.65 8.65
CA ASP A 60 0.39 12.09 8.72
C ASP A 60 1.57 12.51 9.62
N GLU A 61 1.77 13.81 9.78
CA GLU A 61 2.84 14.38 10.61
C GLU A 61 2.67 14.07 12.11
N ASN A 62 1.47 13.71 12.54
CA ASN A 62 1.14 13.31 13.91
C ASN A 62 1.20 11.78 14.12
N ASN A 63 1.74 11.03 13.12
CA ASN A 63 1.75 9.57 13.08
C ASN A 63 0.35 8.93 13.08
N VAL A 64 -0.66 9.65 12.64
CA VAL A 64 -2.00 9.10 12.43
C VAL A 64 -2.07 8.48 11.03
N GLN A 65 -2.67 7.29 10.95
CA GLN A 65 -2.83 6.59 9.69
C GLN A 65 -3.77 7.36 8.75
N ILE A 66 -3.26 7.71 7.56
CA ILE A 66 -4.02 8.33 6.48
C ILE A 66 -4.63 7.25 5.59
N LYS A 67 -3.80 6.28 5.17
CA LYS A 67 -4.15 5.32 4.13
C LYS A 67 -3.42 4.00 4.31
N THR A 68 -4.02 2.91 3.87
CA THR A 68 -3.34 1.61 3.74
C THR A 68 -3.55 1.06 2.35
N ILE A 69 -2.47 0.63 1.72
CA ILE A 69 -2.49 -0.09 0.45
C ILE A 69 -1.95 -1.48 0.68
N ARG A 70 -2.77 -2.49 0.40
CA ARG A 70 -2.33 -3.87 0.35
C ARG A 70 -1.78 -4.20 -1.02
N ALA A 71 -0.52 -4.58 -1.04
CA ALA A 71 0.21 -4.98 -2.24
C ALA A 71 0.44 -6.49 -2.28
N ARG A 72 0.37 -7.04 -3.48
CA ARG A 72 0.57 -8.46 -3.79
C ARG A 72 1.48 -8.60 -4.99
N LYS A 73 1.88 -9.82 -5.28
CA LYS A 73 2.69 -10.14 -6.47
C LYS A 73 2.16 -9.48 -7.73
N GLY A 74 3.03 -8.76 -8.41
CA GLY A 74 2.75 -8.01 -9.62
C GLY A 74 2.27 -6.58 -9.39
N ASP A 75 2.05 -6.18 -8.13
CA ASP A 75 1.66 -4.80 -7.81
C ASP A 75 2.87 -3.88 -7.81
N ILE A 76 2.64 -2.67 -8.32
CA ILE A 76 3.60 -1.57 -8.33
C ILE A 76 3.07 -0.46 -7.46
N ILE A 77 3.79 -0.20 -6.39
CA ILE A 77 3.44 0.83 -5.42
C ILE A 77 4.36 2.03 -5.65
N TYR A 78 3.75 3.20 -5.80
CA TYR A 78 4.44 4.48 -5.76
C TYR A 78 4.42 5.03 -4.34
N ILE A 79 5.57 5.52 -3.87
CA ILE A 79 5.69 6.21 -2.60
C ILE A 79 6.37 7.55 -2.88
N PRO A 80 5.68 8.69 -2.61
CA PRO A 80 6.25 10.01 -2.90
C PRO A 80 7.41 10.37 -1.97
N SER A 81 8.26 11.27 -2.43
CA SER A 81 9.17 12.04 -1.58
C SER A 81 8.35 12.76 -0.51
N GLY A 82 8.85 12.86 0.71
CA GLY A 82 8.13 13.46 1.84
C GLY A 82 7.19 12.52 2.60
N ALA A 83 6.84 11.34 2.07
CA ALA A 83 5.94 10.40 2.74
C ALA A 83 6.50 9.88 4.07
N LEU A 84 5.62 9.81 5.07
CA LEU A 84 5.80 9.05 6.31
C LEU A 84 5.01 7.77 6.20
N TYR A 85 5.63 6.62 6.41
CA TYR A 85 4.94 5.34 6.31
C TYR A 85 5.67 4.22 7.02
N TYR A 86 4.94 3.13 7.25
CA TYR A 86 5.54 1.84 7.58
C TYR A 86 4.99 0.74 6.68
N VAL A 87 5.70 -0.37 6.62
CA VAL A 87 5.28 -1.54 5.84
C VAL A 87 5.15 -2.74 6.76
N VAL A 88 4.03 -3.44 6.64
CA VAL A 88 3.80 -4.71 7.32
C VAL A 88 3.96 -5.84 6.31
N PHE A 89 4.85 -6.77 6.60
CA PHE A 89 5.15 -7.90 5.72
C PHE A 89 4.51 -9.17 6.26
N PHE A 90 3.85 -9.90 5.38
CA PHE A 90 3.28 -11.22 5.68
C PHE A 90 4.04 -12.28 4.88
N VAL A 91 4.98 -12.94 5.52
CA VAL A 91 5.83 -13.96 4.88
C VAL A 91 5.33 -15.35 5.25
N SER A 92 5.01 -16.17 4.26
CA SER A 92 4.69 -17.60 4.47
C SER A 92 5.94 -18.37 4.85
N LYS A 93 5.83 -19.31 5.82
CA LYS A 93 6.94 -20.17 6.26
C LYS A 93 7.46 -21.13 5.18
N GLU A 94 6.69 -21.36 4.13
CA GLU A 94 6.95 -22.43 3.15
C GLU A 94 7.71 -21.94 1.89
N LYS A 95 8.00 -20.63 1.75
CA LYS A 95 8.59 -20.10 0.52
C LYS A 95 9.99 -19.52 0.74
N THR A 96 10.93 -19.97 -0.09
CA THR A 96 12.37 -19.76 0.04
C THR A 96 12.92 -18.41 -0.46
N ALA A 97 12.14 -17.62 -1.18
CA ALA A 97 12.57 -16.30 -1.65
C ALA A 97 11.37 -15.38 -1.84
N ASN A 98 11.13 -14.52 -0.86
CA ASN A 98 10.19 -13.41 -0.99
C ASN A 98 10.98 -12.16 -1.31
N SER A 99 10.72 -11.54 -2.47
CA SER A 99 11.48 -10.40 -2.93
C SER A 99 10.60 -9.25 -3.40
N THR A 100 11.09 -8.05 -3.12
CA THR A 100 10.59 -6.81 -3.69
C THR A 100 11.73 -6.09 -4.39
N VAL A 101 11.45 -5.48 -5.53
CA VAL A 101 12.40 -4.61 -6.23
C VAL A 101 12.01 -3.17 -5.94
N THR A 102 12.99 -2.37 -5.55
CA THR A 102 12.80 -0.94 -5.27
C THR A 102 13.65 -0.12 -6.23
N ILE A 103 13.08 0.93 -6.78
CA ILE A 103 13.78 1.97 -7.55
C ILE A 103 13.50 3.29 -6.85
N ASN A 104 14.52 3.92 -6.28
CA ASN A 104 14.44 5.28 -5.76
C ASN A 104 14.84 6.27 -6.85
N PHE A 105 14.06 7.34 -6.99
CA PHE A 105 14.24 8.30 -8.07
C PHE A 105 13.76 9.70 -7.68
N ARG A 106 14.18 10.68 -8.50
CA ARG A 106 13.58 12.00 -8.63
C ARG A 106 13.08 12.20 -10.03
N LEU A 107 12.00 12.94 -10.18
CA LEU A 107 11.44 13.30 -11.47
C LEU A 107 11.36 14.82 -11.56
N PHE A 108 11.74 15.39 -12.68
CA PHE A 108 11.79 16.83 -12.88
C PHE A 108 11.04 17.19 -14.15
N ASP A 109 10.35 18.32 -14.16
CA ASP A 109 9.77 18.90 -15.36
C ASP A 109 10.83 19.63 -16.22
N GLN A 110 10.36 20.29 -17.27
CA GLN A 110 11.22 21.01 -18.19
C GLN A 110 11.83 22.29 -17.59
N GLU A 111 11.21 22.84 -16.55
CA GLU A 111 11.70 23.97 -15.75
C GLU A 111 12.76 23.55 -14.73
N GLY A 112 12.94 22.25 -14.52
CA GLY A 112 13.87 21.67 -13.56
C GLY A 112 13.29 21.54 -12.15
N GLU A 113 11.99 21.77 -12.00
CA GLU A 113 11.30 21.61 -10.73
C GLU A 113 10.95 20.13 -10.47
N GLU A 114 11.16 19.68 -9.23
CA GLU A 114 10.84 18.31 -8.85
C GLU A 114 9.31 18.10 -8.83
N VAL A 115 8.87 17.02 -9.49
CA VAL A 115 7.46 16.66 -9.63
C VAL A 115 7.16 15.31 -9.00
N LEU A 116 5.94 15.16 -8.50
CA LEU A 116 5.41 13.94 -7.93
C LEU A 116 4.33 13.35 -8.85
N LEU A 117 4.17 12.02 -8.82
CA LEU A 117 3.09 11.32 -9.52
C LEU A 117 1.77 11.34 -8.73
N ASP A 118 1.88 11.41 -7.41
CA ASP A 118 0.77 11.52 -6.46
C ASP A 118 1.33 12.13 -5.17
N GLU A 119 0.51 12.81 -4.40
CA GLU A 119 0.88 13.31 -3.06
C GLU A 119 0.88 12.21 -2.00
N HIS A 120 0.18 11.11 -2.29
CA HIS A 120 0.02 9.97 -1.41
C HIS A 120 0.64 8.70 -1.99
N ILE A 121 0.80 7.70 -1.12
CA ILE A 121 1.14 6.35 -1.56
C ILE A 121 0.04 5.84 -2.51
N ALA A 122 0.44 5.35 -3.68
CA ALA A 122 -0.48 4.92 -4.71
C ALA A 122 -0.14 3.54 -5.28
N LEU A 123 -1.17 2.74 -5.57
CA LEU A 123 -1.06 1.57 -6.41
C LEU A 123 -1.15 2.03 -7.87
N LEU A 124 -0.03 2.03 -8.59
CA LEU A 124 0.00 2.47 -9.98
C LEU A 124 -0.51 1.40 -10.94
N ASN A 125 -0.08 0.15 -10.73
CA ASN A 125 -0.47 -0.96 -11.59
C ASN A 125 -0.47 -2.28 -10.80
N ASN A 126 -1.28 -3.24 -11.22
CA ASN A 126 -1.38 -4.57 -10.63
C ASN A 126 -1.09 -5.71 -11.61
N LYS A 127 -0.48 -5.40 -12.76
CA LYS A 127 -0.11 -6.38 -13.78
C LYS A 127 1.24 -6.05 -14.39
N VAL A 128 2.26 -6.62 -13.81
CA VAL A 128 3.59 -6.60 -14.41
C VAL A 128 3.57 -7.50 -15.64
N ASN A 129 3.90 -6.94 -16.79
CA ASN A 129 4.08 -7.70 -18.02
C ASN A 129 5.53 -8.19 -18.15
N ARG A 130 5.79 -9.06 -19.15
CA ARG A 130 7.13 -9.62 -19.39
C ARG A 130 8.18 -8.54 -19.63
N ASN A 131 7.89 -7.54 -20.44
CA ASN A 131 8.85 -6.48 -20.79
C ASN A 131 9.25 -5.67 -19.55
N MET A 132 8.28 -5.33 -18.70
CA MET A 132 8.55 -4.63 -17.46
C MET A 132 9.41 -5.44 -16.49
N ASN A 133 9.18 -6.77 -16.39
CA ASN A 133 10.04 -7.64 -15.60
C ASN A 133 11.49 -7.64 -16.12
N GLU A 134 11.68 -7.70 -17.42
CA GLU A 134 13.00 -7.65 -18.06
C GLU A 134 13.68 -6.30 -17.78
N ASP A 135 12.95 -5.18 -17.89
CA ASP A 135 13.47 -3.85 -17.61
C ASP A 135 13.89 -3.68 -16.14
N LEU A 136 13.10 -4.23 -15.19
CA LEU A 136 13.40 -4.21 -13.75
C LEU A 136 14.69 -5.00 -13.42
N VAL A 137 14.86 -6.17 -14.02
CA VAL A 137 16.10 -6.95 -13.88
C VAL A 137 17.28 -6.19 -14.47
N ASN A 138 17.08 -5.61 -15.65
CA ASN A 138 18.14 -4.91 -16.38
C ASN A 138 18.55 -3.62 -15.65
N ILE A 139 17.61 -2.82 -15.12
CA ILE A 139 17.97 -1.58 -14.40
C ILE A 139 18.76 -1.91 -13.13
N HIS A 140 18.36 -2.95 -12.39
CA HIS A 140 19.10 -3.41 -11.21
C HIS A 140 20.49 -3.89 -11.56
N ARG A 141 20.66 -4.69 -12.64
CA ARG A 141 21.95 -5.15 -13.11
C ARG A 141 22.85 -4.00 -13.54
N CYS A 142 22.35 -3.06 -14.34
CA CYS A 142 23.11 -1.89 -14.75
C CYS A 142 23.53 -1.00 -13.58
N TRP A 143 22.71 -0.95 -12.52
CA TRP A 143 23.04 -0.17 -11.33
C TRP A 143 24.10 -0.84 -10.47
N THR A 144 24.02 -2.16 -10.27
CA THR A 144 24.89 -2.90 -9.36
C THR A 144 26.23 -3.31 -9.96
N ASN A 145 26.34 -3.39 -11.30
CA ASN A 145 27.58 -3.69 -12.00
C ASN A 145 28.28 -2.39 -12.43
N PRO A 146 29.42 -2.04 -11.81
CA PRO A 146 30.14 -0.81 -12.16
C PRO A 146 30.61 -0.74 -13.65
N LEU A 147 30.84 -1.89 -14.30
CA LEU A 147 31.24 -1.97 -15.67
C LEU A 147 30.11 -1.71 -16.68
N ASP A 148 28.86 -1.98 -16.25
CA ASP A 148 27.64 -1.80 -17.07
C ASP A 148 26.85 -0.55 -16.68
N ARG A 149 27.38 0.26 -15.75
CA ARG A 149 26.68 1.44 -15.24
C ARG A 149 26.68 2.57 -16.27
N ASP A 150 25.59 2.63 -17.01
CA ASP A 150 25.32 3.67 -18.03
C ASP A 150 24.03 4.42 -17.62
N CYS A 151 24.18 5.71 -17.28
CA CYS A 151 23.07 6.55 -16.85
C CYS A 151 22.00 6.71 -17.94
N THR A 152 22.38 6.74 -19.22
CA THR A 152 21.43 6.85 -20.33
C THR A 152 20.57 5.60 -20.42
N ARG A 153 21.20 4.43 -20.31
CA ARG A 153 20.51 3.14 -20.29
C ARG A 153 19.61 2.99 -19.06
N ILE A 154 20.09 3.37 -17.87
CA ILE A 154 19.32 3.35 -16.62
C ILE A 154 18.08 4.23 -16.76
N ASN A 155 18.21 5.45 -17.27
CA ASN A 155 17.09 6.36 -17.48
C ASN A 155 16.10 5.83 -18.53
N SER A 156 16.58 5.24 -19.62
CA SER A 156 15.73 4.61 -20.63
C SER A 156 14.89 3.47 -20.04
N LEU A 157 15.51 2.58 -19.26
CA LEU A 157 14.83 1.50 -18.57
C LEU A 157 13.84 2.03 -17.53
N TYR A 158 14.21 3.07 -16.77
CA TYR A 158 13.31 3.71 -15.81
C TYR A 158 12.05 4.27 -16.49
N PHE A 159 12.20 5.01 -17.61
CA PHE A 159 11.05 5.54 -18.34
C PHE A 159 10.18 4.44 -18.96
N SER A 160 10.78 3.34 -19.41
CA SER A 160 10.02 2.15 -19.84
C SER A 160 9.19 1.56 -18.69
N ILE A 161 9.80 1.40 -17.52
CA ILE A 161 9.12 0.93 -16.30
C ILE A 161 8.00 1.91 -15.90
N LEU A 162 8.29 3.21 -15.88
CA LEU A 162 7.33 4.26 -15.56
C LEU A 162 6.15 4.24 -16.54
N TYR A 163 6.41 4.11 -17.83
CA TYR A 163 5.39 3.98 -18.86
C TYR A 163 4.44 2.80 -18.60
N TYR A 164 4.96 1.63 -18.27
CA TYR A 164 4.12 0.47 -17.96
C TYR A 164 3.41 0.61 -16.61
N ALA A 165 4.08 1.18 -15.60
CA ALA A 165 3.52 1.40 -14.27
C ALA A 165 2.33 2.36 -14.29
N THR A 166 2.43 3.43 -15.08
CA THR A 166 1.42 4.49 -15.14
C THR A 166 0.39 4.30 -16.24
N ARG A 167 0.59 3.30 -17.10
CA ARG A 167 -0.40 2.96 -18.12
C ARG A 167 -1.63 2.40 -17.44
N VAL A 168 -2.57 3.28 -17.17
CA VAL A 168 -3.91 2.91 -16.71
C VAL A 168 -4.46 1.94 -17.76
N GLN A 169 -4.57 0.66 -17.41
CA GLN A 169 -5.59 -0.13 -18.08
C GLN A 169 -6.86 0.68 -17.85
N VAL A 170 -7.53 1.07 -18.93
CA VAL A 170 -8.85 1.72 -18.86
C VAL A 170 -9.65 0.89 -17.86
N ARG A 171 -9.59 1.31 -16.59
CA ARG A 171 -10.39 0.72 -15.53
C ARG A 171 -11.79 1.08 -15.96
N SER A 172 -12.59 0.07 -16.23
CA SER A 172 -14.00 0.23 -16.50
C SER A 172 -14.58 1.25 -15.50
N ASN A 173 -15.59 2.01 -15.88
CA ASN A 173 -16.37 2.91 -15.00
C ASN A 173 -16.70 2.27 -13.62
N GLN A 174 -16.76 0.94 -13.58
CA GLN A 174 -16.96 0.11 -12.39
C GLN A 174 -15.89 0.30 -11.30
N SER A 175 -14.62 0.53 -11.67
CA SER A 175 -13.55 0.73 -10.69
C SER A 175 -13.74 2.06 -9.93
N GLU A 176 -14.15 3.11 -10.61
CA GLU A 176 -14.41 4.43 -9.99
C GLU A 176 -15.66 4.38 -9.09
N VAL A 177 -16.66 3.61 -9.49
CA VAL A 177 -17.89 3.44 -8.70
C VAL A 177 -17.57 2.68 -7.40
N ILE A 178 -16.75 1.62 -7.45
CA ILE A 178 -16.32 0.88 -6.25
C ILE A 178 -15.42 1.75 -5.34
N LYS A 179 -14.58 2.61 -5.88
CA LYS A 179 -13.78 3.55 -5.07
C LYS A 179 -14.67 4.45 -4.19
N ARG A 180 -15.82 4.90 -4.70
CA ARG A 180 -16.78 5.67 -3.88
C ARG A 180 -17.29 4.87 -2.69
N ALA A 181 -17.57 3.58 -2.87
CA ALA A 181 -17.98 2.71 -1.77
C ALA A 181 -16.83 2.46 -0.78
N VAL A 182 -15.59 2.34 -1.26
CA VAL A 182 -14.40 2.24 -0.39
C VAL A 182 -14.28 3.49 0.47
N GLN A 183 -14.32 4.67 -0.12
CA GLN A 183 -14.27 5.95 0.61
C GLN A 183 -15.44 6.09 1.61
N ALA A 184 -16.65 5.69 1.23
CA ALA A 184 -17.80 5.72 2.13
C ALA A 184 -17.60 4.79 3.34
N ILE A 185 -17.08 3.57 3.13
CA ILE A 185 -16.73 2.64 4.23
C ILE A 185 -15.60 3.21 5.09
N GLU A 186 -14.60 3.85 4.49
CA GLU A 186 -13.49 4.51 5.20
C GLU A 186 -13.96 5.70 6.05
N ASN A 187 -14.95 6.44 5.60
CA ASN A 187 -15.52 7.56 6.36
C ASN A 187 -16.50 7.12 7.46
N GLU A 188 -17.17 5.98 7.26
CA GLU A 188 -18.23 5.46 8.13
C GLU A 188 -17.82 4.16 8.84
N TRP A 189 -16.52 3.89 8.96
CA TRP A 189 -16.00 2.61 9.46
C TRP A 189 -16.51 2.23 10.86
N ASN A 190 -16.77 3.20 11.72
CA ASN A 190 -17.27 3.02 13.09
C ASN A 190 -18.77 2.79 13.15
N LEU A 191 -19.51 3.06 12.06
CA LEU A 191 -20.94 2.85 11.98
C LEU A 191 -21.28 1.41 11.59
N ASN A 192 -22.38 0.87 12.16
CA ASN A 192 -22.87 -0.47 11.83
C ASN A 192 -23.82 -0.46 10.62
N GLU A 193 -23.46 0.35 9.58
CA GLU A 193 -24.23 0.41 8.34
C GLU A 193 -24.24 -0.93 7.61
N LYS A 194 -25.40 -1.25 7.02
CA LYS A 194 -25.57 -2.45 6.21
C LYS A 194 -24.79 -2.34 4.91
N MET A 195 -24.20 -3.45 4.46
CA MET A 195 -23.38 -3.46 3.22
C MET A 195 -24.21 -3.19 1.96
N GLU A 196 -25.51 -3.42 2.01
CA GLU A 196 -26.47 -3.10 0.94
C GLU A 196 -26.52 -1.60 0.64
N LYS A 197 -26.29 -0.73 1.64
CA LYS A 197 -26.16 0.72 1.45
C LYS A 197 -25.02 1.05 0.46
N TYR A 198 -23.89 0.41 0.63
CA TYR A 198 -22.71 0.64 -0.23
C TYR A 198 -22.88 0.01 -1.63
N ALA A 199 -23.61 -1.11 -1.73
CA ALA A 199 -23.99 -1.69 -3.00
C ALA A 199 -24.93 -0.75 -3.78
N ALA A 200 -25.91 -0.17 -3.10
CA ALA A 200 -26.83 0.82 -3.68
C ALA A 200 -26.10 2.09 -4.13
N LEU A 201 -25.11 2.57 -3.38
CA LEU A 201 -24.25 3.70 -3.75
C LEU A 201 -23.52 3.45 -5.09
N CYS A 202 -23.25 2.17 -5.37
CA CYS A 202 -22.61 1.74 -6.61
C CYS A 202 -23.61 1.39 -7.73
N ASN A 203 -24.92 1.49 -7.52
CA ASN A 203 -25.97 0.98 -8.41
C ASN A 203 -25.77 -0.50 -8.78
N MET A 204 -25.36 -1.32 -7.81
CA MET A 204 -25.04 -2.74 -7.99
C MET A 204 -25.94 -3.61 -7.11
N SER A 205 -26.21 -4.84 -7.57
CA SER A 205 -26.76 -5.85 -6.67
C SER A 205 -25.73 -6.21 -5.58
N PRO A 206 -26.16 -6.59 -4.37
CA PRO A 206 -25.23 -6.93 -3.30
C PRO A 206 -24.19 -7.99 -3.70
N SER A 207 -24.60 -9.06 -4.37
CA SER A 207 -23.70 -10.13 -4.81
C SER A 207 -22.64 -9.63 -5.78
N TYR A 208 -23.04 -8.81 -6.77
CA TYR A 208 -22.12 -8.24 -7.75
C TYR A 208 -21.17 -7.22 -7.10
N PHE A 209 -21.68 -6.37 -6.20
CA PHE A 209 -20.89 -5.46 -5.41
C PHE A 209 -19.79 -6.18 -4.60
N TYR A 210 -20.13 -7.28 -3.90
CA TYR A 210 -19.16 -8.06 -3.13
C TYR A 210 -18.04 -8.63 -4.03
N GLN A 211 -18.38 -9.11 -5.22
CA GLN A 211 -17.38 -9.62 -6.18
C GLN A 211 -16.44 -8.53 -6.65
N GLU A 212 -16.99 -7.41 -7.14
CA GLU A 212 -16.19 -6.29 -7.67
C GLU A 212 -15.37 -5.60 -6.58
N PHE A 213 -15.96 -5.39 -5.40
CA PHE A 213 -15.24 -4.85 -4.25
C PHE A 213 -14.05 -5.74 -3.87
N ARG A 214 -14.26 -7.06 -3.83
CA ARG A 214 -13.18 -8.02 -3.53
C ARG A 214 -12.10 -8.04 -4.61
N LYS A 215 -12.45 -7.91 -5.88
CA LYS A 215 -11.47 -7.83 -6.98
C LYS A 215 -10.56 -6.60 -6.83
N ILE A 216 -11.13 -5.48 -6.38
CA ILE A 216 -10.42 -4.19 -6.28
C ILE A 216 -9.63 -4.09 -4.97
N THR A 217 -10.25 -4.47 -3.83
CA THR A 217 -9.64 -4.31 -2.50
C THR A 217 -8.95 -5.57 -1.97
N GLY A 218 -9.17 -6.72 -2.61
CA GLY A 218 -8.71 -8.02 -2.14
C GLY A 218 -9.53 -8.62 -1.00
N MET A 219 -10.51 -7.90 -0.46
CA MET A 219 -11.34 -8.32 0.68
C MET A 219 -12.81 -8.11 0.41
N SER A 220 -13.68 -8.84 1.15
CA SER A 220 -15.09 -8.47 1.17
C SER A 220 -15.30 -7.14 1.90
N PRO A 221 -16.37 -6.36 1.58
CA PRO A 221 -16.63 -5.06 2.21
C PRO A 221 -16.66 -5.12 3.74
N ALA A 222 -17.32 -6.14 4.30
CA ALA A 222 -17.38 -6.35 5.74
C ALA A 222 -16.00 -6.65 6.36
N LYS A 223 -15.18 -7.46 5.68
CA LYS A 223 -13.80 -7.76 6.13
C LYS A 223 -12.92 -6.52 6.04
N TYR A 224 -13.12 -5.69 5.02
CA TYR A 224 -12.40 -4.42 4.84
C TYR A 224 -12.73 -3.44 5.98
N ARG A 225 -14.02 -3.25 6.32
CA ARG A 225 -14.44 -2.43 7.46
C ARG A 225 -13.85 -2.95 8.78
N ASN A 226 -13.91 -4.25 9.02
CA ASN A 226 -13.32 -4.83 10.22
C ASN A 226 -11.80 -4.61 10.27
N TYR A 227 -11.11 -4.68 9.14
CA TYR A 227 -9.67 -4.39 9.05
C TYR A 227 -9.35 -2.96 9.50
N ILE A 228 -10.12 -1.96 9.03
CA ILE A 228 -9.97 -0.56 9.46
C ILE A 228 -10.18 -0.45 10.99
N ARG A 229 -11.27 -1.01 11.50
CA ARG A 229 -11.61 -1.00 12.94
C ARG A 229 -10.49 -1.57 13.81
N ILE A 230 -9.92 -2.69 13.39
CA ILE A 230 -8.83 -3.32 14.12
C ILE A 230 -7.56 -2.48 14.08
N ASN A 231 -7.27 -1.78 12.98
CA ASN A 231 -6.11 -0.89 12.94
C ASN A 231 -6.28 0.32 13.88
N VAL A 232 -7.47 0.89 13.98
CA VAL A 232 -7.77 1.94 14.97
C VAL A 232 -7.66 1.36 16.39
N ALA A 233 -8.21 0.18 16.64
CA ALA A 233 -8.13 -0.47 17.94
C ALA A 233 -6.68 -0.74 18.40
N LYS A 234 -5.77 -1.08 17.48
CA LYS A 234 -4.34 -1.23 17.80
C LYS A 234 -3.74 0.05 18.33
N SER A 235 -4.05 1.19 17.69
CA SER A 235 -3.58 2.49 18.15
C SER A 235 -4.11 2.81 19.55
N ASP A 236 -5.41 2.56 19.78
CA ASP A 236 -6.02 2.80 21.10
C ASP A 236 -5.43 1.88 22.20
N LEU A 237 -5.14 0.62 21.86
CA LEU A 237 -4.52 -0.33 22.79
C LEU A 237 -3.12 0.10 23.25
N ILE A 238 -2.37 0.77 22.38
CA ILE A 238 -1.01 1.24 22.68
C ILE A 238 -1.02 2.60 23.38
N ASN A 239 -1.93 3.49 22.98
CA ASN A 239 -1.84 4.91 23.35
C ASN A 239 -2.85 5.32 24.42
N THR A 240 -3.69 4.40 24.93
CA THR A 240 -4.72 4.73 25.92
C THR A 240 -4.90 3.63 26.97
N ASP A 241 -5.37 4.01 28.16
CA ASP A 241 -5.73 3.10 29.26
C ASP A 241 -7.17 2.57 29.15
N LEU A 242 -7.82 2.75 28.00
CA LEU A 242 -9.18 2.26 27.79
C LEU A 242 -9.23 0.74 27.90
N THR A 243 -10.25 0.22 28.57
CA THR A 243 -10.46 -1.23 28.63
C THR A 243 -10.72 -1.81 27.23
N VAL A 244 -10.35 -3.07 27.03
CA VAL A 244 -10.61 -3.79 25.75
C VAL A 244 -12.08 -3.68 25.33
N LYS A 245 -13.02 -3.73 26.31
CA LYS A 245 -14.44 -3.57 26.06
C LYS A 245 -14.77 -2.17 25.52
N LYS A 246 -14.26 -1.11 26.16
CA LYS A 246 -14.46 0.27 25.68
C LYS A 246 -13.86 0.53 24.30
N ILE A 247 -12.70 -0.06 24.01
CA ILE A 247 -12.10 0.02 22.68
C ILE A 247 -12.98 -0.70 21.65
N ALA A 248 -13.47 -1.91 21.95
CA ALA A 248 -14.37 -2.64 21.07
C ALA A 248 -15.63 -1.81 20.72
N GLU A 249 -16.28 -1.23 21.73
CA GLU A 249 -17.44 -0.36 21.58
C GLU A 249 -17.10 0.89 20.71
N LYS A 250 -15.99 1.57 21.02
CA LYS A 250 -15.50 2.76 20.29
C LYS A 250 -15.28 2.47 18.81
N VAL A 251 -14.73 1.29 18.48
CA VAL A 251 -14.47 0.93 17.08
C VAL A 251 -15.65 0.21 16.40
N GLY A 252 -16.84 0.24 17.03
CA GLY A 252 -18.10 -0.20 16.42
C GLY A 252 -18.38 -1.70 16.49
N PHE A 253 -17.83 -2.40 17.50
CA PHE A 253 -18.21 -3.78 17.79
C PHE A 253 -19.16 -3.82 19.00
N ASP A 254 -20.32 -4.41 18.82
CA ASP A 254 -21.33 -4.57 19.88
C ASP A 254 -20.98 -5.72 20.84
N ASP A 255 -20.13 -6.66 20.40
CA ASP A 255 -19.68 -7.83 21.17
C ASP A 255 -18.14 -7.87 21.28
N VAL A 256 -17.65 -7.77 22.52
CA VAL A 256 -16.21 -7.82 22.83
C VAL A 256 -15.56 -9.18 22.52
N PHE A 257 -16.32 -10.28 22.59
CA PHE A 257 -15.79 -11.61 22.23
C PHE A 257 -15.64 -11.74 20.72
N TYR A 258 -16.61 -11.25 19.98
CA TYR A 258 -16.51 -11.16 18.51
C TYR A 258 -15.35 -10.25 18.10
N PHE A 259 -15.23 -9.07 18.71
CA PHE A 259 -14.07 -8.17 18.52
C PHE A 259 -12.74 -8.89 18.76
N SER A 260 -12.58 -9.56 19.90
CA SER A 260 -11.34 -10.25 20.27
C SER A 260 -10.96 -11.34 19.28
N ARG A 261 -11.96 -12.07 18.76
CA ARG A 261 -11.79 -13.11 17.74
C ARG A 261 -11.34 -12.51 16.41
N ILE A 262 -11.97 -11.43 15.96
CA ILE A 262 -11.57 -10.72 14.73
C ILE A 262 -10.20 -10.08 14.90
N PHE A 263 -9.94 -9.44 16.04
CA PHE A 263 -8.63 -8.87 16.35
C PHE A 263 -7.53 -9.93 16.25
N LYS A 264 -7.71 -11.08 16.93
CA LYS A 264 -6.74 -12.19 16.87
C LYS A 264 -6.57 -12.74 15.46
N SER A 265 -7.64 -12.85 14.68
CA SER A 265 -7.55 -13.34 13.29
C SER A 265 -6.75 -12.42 12.37
N ILE A 266 -6.76 -11.10 12.65
CA ILE A 266 -6.05 -10.09 11.86
C ILE A 266 -4.62 -9.84 12.37
N THR A 267 -4.44 -9.85 13.71
CA THR A 267 -3.15 -9.49 14.34
C THR A 267 -2.29 -10.68 14.73
N GLY A 268 -2.90 -11.88 14.86
CA GLY A 268 -2.25 -13.09 15.37
C GLY A 268 -2.32 -13.26 16.88
N THR A 269 -2.59 -12.20 17.66
CA THR A 269 -2.64 -12.22 19.12
C THR A 269 -3.94 -11.61 19.65
N SER A 270 -4.29 -11.89 20.91
CA SER A 270 -5.47 -11.26 21.52
C SER A 270 -5.20 -9.77 21.81
N PRO A 271 -6.26 -8.92 21.94
CA PRO A 271 -6.10 -7.51 22.29
C PRO A 271 -5.29 -7.28 23.57
N SER A 272 -5.52 -8.08 24.61
CA SER A 272 -4.81 -7.96 25.89
C SER A 272 -3.33 -8.33 25.77
N VAL A 273 -3.00 -9.39 25.02
CA VAL A 273 -1.61 -9.77 24.74
C VAL A 273 -0.93 -8.69 23.89
N PHE A 274 -1.63 -8.17 22.89
CA PHE A 274 -1.10 -7.11 22.03
C PHE A 274 -0.74 -5.85 22.82
N ARG A 275 -1.55 -5.45 23.79
CA ARG A 275 -1.25 -4.33 24.72
C ARG A 275 -0.03 -4.64 25.56
N TYR A 276 -0.02 -5.80 26.23
CA TYR A 276 1.09 -6.21 27.08
C TYR A 276 2.45 -6.22 26.36
N ASP A 277 2.47 -6.78 25.15
CA ASP A 277 3.68 -6.82 24.32
C ASP A 277 4.16 -5.41 23.92
N ALA A 278 3.23 -4.47 23.71
CA ALA A 278 3.55 -3.08 23.40
C ALA A 278 4.12 -2.32 24.63
N GLU A 279 3.59 -2.57 25.82
CA GLU A 279 4.05 -1.98 27.08
C GLU A 279 5.45 -2.50 27.48
N THR A 280 5.74 -3.78 27.21
CA THR A 280 7.03 -4.40 27.53
C THR A 280 8.13 -4.11 26.51
N ALA A 281 7.80 -3.56 25.35
CA ALA A 281 8.73 -3.21 24.27
C ALA A 281 9.20 -1.73 24.33
N GLN A 282 8.67 -0.94 25.28
CA GLN A 282 9.08 0.44 25.56
C GLN A 282 10.20 0.50 26.62
#